data_2dab052f509fd3cac9c5648faf1cd592
#
_entry.id   2dab052f509fd3cac9c5648faf1cd592
#
_cell.length_a   1.000
_cell.length_b   1.000
_cell.length_c   1.000
_cell.angle_alpha   90.00
_cell.angle_beta   90.00
_cell.angle_gamma   90.00
#
_symmetry.space_group_name_H-M   'P 1'
#
loop_
_entity.id
_entity.type
_entity.pdbx_description
1 polymer ?
#
loop_
_entity_poly.entity_id
_entity_poly.type
_entity_poly.pdbx_seq_one_letter_code
_entity_poly.pdbx_strand_id
1 'polypeptide(L)'
;MKPRIMMISMKSNLRAMRYIGLLLMFIFSLTAQNMMAQRGKLFNSDNQLSSNLATQVFQDSNGFIWIATRNGLNIYDGYNFMVIRKTYDNSDGLNSNYINCITQDEKGRIVLGTNKSLLILNGKRFCNVPMLDSRNKPINTYVNQVSRLHNGDIAVVTSSYGIMTKKTDANACYAMKGEVENLKYIHKILEDKQERLWIILENGKLYRKEKNGKLVSRIMGTEQLNTQDIRQDDKGNIYLATKNDGVYLLKAGSTAFTKIAGIGNLPIDNIYISRDQRLFIGCDGMGIFVYNPVTGFLQNNPLFSREVNLAKCKITSIIEDLTGNIWVSMLQKGVFMQSQAQCDFNYMGYRLGNRNVIGENSITSLCANQGNQVWVGTDKDGLYLFDIKTGSIKSHLLSNITVLALCKDLKGRTWVGTYTNGIGFIDAGGVFPSIQPRHWQPDGHLRYPGRPAGQCMVCYHGQRTFPPFS
;
A
#
# COMPACT_ATOMS: atom_id res chain seq x y z
N MET A 1 36.93 33.31 49.00
CA MET A 1 36.02 32.21 49.35
C MET A 1 34.82 32.08 48.29
N LYS A 2 34.97 32.48 47.04
CA LYS A 2 33.87 32.46 46.05
C LYS A 2 34.01 31.52 44.80
N PRO A 3 35.14 30.89 44.48
CA PRO A 3 35.15 30.05 43.26
C PRO A 3 34.69 28.59 43.45
N ARG A 4 34.67 28.04 44.67
CA ARG A 4 34.30 26.62 44.91
C ARG A 4 32.81 26.33 44.81
N ILE A 5 31.93 27.28 45.13
CA ILE A 5 30.46 27.08 45.08
C ILE A 5 29.96 27.11 43.64
N MET A 6 30.56 27.93 42.78
CA MET A 6 30.17 28.03 41.36
C MET A 6 30.54 26.78 40.55
N MET A 7 31.66 26.11 40.87
CA MET A 7 32.06 24.83 40.22
C MET A 7 31.21 23.64 40.62
N ILE A 8 30.64 23.62 41.82
CA ILE A 8 29.75 22.55 42.29
C ILE A 8 28.39 22.67 41.59
N SER A 9 27.86 23.89 41.44
CA SER A 9 26.61 24.16 40.73
C SER A 9 26.69 23.79 39.23
N MET A 10 27.79 24.11 38.55
CA MET A 10 27.98 23.72 37.16
C MET A 10 28.10 22.21 36.96
N LYS A 11 28.74 21.47 37.87
CA LYS A 11 28.84 20.00 37.78
C LYS A 11 27.52 19.31 38.07
N SER A 12 26.65 19.84 38.93
CA SER A 12 25.31 19.31 39.18
C SER A 12 24.39 19.53 37.98
N ASN A 13 24.45 20.69 37.33
CA ASN A 13 23.68 20.98 36.13
C ASN A 13 24.11 20.13 34.91
N LEU A 14 25.43 19.88 34.76
CA LEU A 14 25.90 18.96 33.69
C LEU A 14 25.46 17.51 33.94
N ARG A 15 25.41 17.05 35.17
CA ARG A 15 24.87 15.72 35.50
C ARG A 15 23.37 15.64 35.22
N ALA A 16 22.60 16.66 35.65
CA ALA A 16 21.17 16.74 35.38
C ALA A 16 20.87 16.75 33.86
N MET A 17 21.63 17.53 33.06
CA MET A 17 21.49 17.51 31.59
C MET A 17 21.83 16.15 30.95
N ARG A 18 22.84 15.42 31.48
CA ARG A 18 23.15 14.05 31.05
C ARG A 18 22.02 13.07 31.36
N TYR A 19 21.40 13.14 32.54
CA TYR A 19 20.26 12.30 32.89
C TYR A 19 19.01 12.63 32.07
N ILE A 20 18.76 13.91 31.78
CA ILE A 20 17.67 14.34 30.88
C ILE A 20 17.93 13.85 29.47
N GLY A 21 19.16 13.92 28.96
CA GLY A 21 19.55 13.41 27.67
C GLY A 21 19.38 11.88 27.55
N LEU A 22 19.77 11.13 28.59
CA LEU A 22 19.58 9.69 28.68
C LEU A 22 18.11 9.31 28.80
N LEU A 23 17.30 10.06 29.53
CA LEU A 23 15.86 9.87 29.66
C LEU A 23 15.16 10.14 28.34
N LEU A 24 15.53 11.19 27.61
CA LEU A 24 15.02 11.49 26.28
C LEU A 24 15.43 10.43 25.26
N MET A 25 16.66 9.93 25.28
CA MET A 25 17.09 8.78 24.46
C MET A 25 16.30 7.52 24.81
N PHE A 26 16.02 7.26 26.09
CA PHE A 26 15.24 6.11 26.52
C PHE A 26 13.77 6.23 26.12
N ILE A 27 13.18 7.42 26.22
CA ILE A 27 11.82 7.69 25.72
C ILE A 27 11.77 7.56 24.18
N PHE A 28 12.80 8.05 23.47
CA PHE A 28 12.89 7.91 22.01
C PHE A 28 13.08 6.45 21.58
N SER A 29 13.82 5.65 22.35
CA SER A 29 13.98 4.21 22.10
C SER A 29 12.69 3.42 22.38
N LEU A 30 11.90 3.82 23.38
CA LEU A 30 10.60 3.24 23.68
C LEU A 30 9.54 3.57 22.61
N THR A 31 9.58 4.77 22.03
CA THR A 31 8.69 5.15 20.92
C THR A 31 9.09 4.51 19.59
N ALA A 32 10.38 4.22 19.39
CA ALA A 32 10.87 3.54 18.20
C ALA A 32 10.50 2.03 18.16
N GLN A 33 10.19 1.41 19.30
CA GLN A 33 9.80 -0.01 19.35
C GLN A 33 8.35 -0.27 18.95
N ASN A 34 7.51 0.76 18.83
CA ASN A 34 6.12 0.62 18.38
C ASN A 34 5.91 0.85 16.86
N MET A 35 6.97 0.87 16.06
CA MET A 35 6.83 0.68 14.61
C MET A 35 6.51 -0.80 14.31
N MET A 36 5.35 -1.24 14.74
CA MET A 36 4.73 -2.45 14.23
C MET A 36 4.63 -2.31 12.71
N ALA A 37 5.29 -3.20 12.00
CA ALA A 37 5.33 -3.19 10.55
C ALA A 37 3.91 -3.35 10.02
N GLN A 38 3.25 -2.24 9.72
CA GLN A 38 2.06 -2.22 8.88
C GLN A 38 2.43 -2.98 7.60
N ARG A 39 1.71 -4.07 7.33
CA ARG A 39 2.04 -4.92 6.18
C ARG A 39 1.56 -4.24 4.91
N GLY A 40 2.51 -3.78 4.11
CA GLY A 40 2.24 -3.42 2.74
C GLY A 40 2.27 -4.67 1.83
N LYS A 41 1.40 -4.71 0.85
CA LYS A 41 1.32 -5.75 -0.19
C LYS A 41 1.57 -5.12 -1.55
N LEU A 42 2.50 -5.68 -2.30
CA LEU A 42 2.77 -5.27 -3.67
C LEU A 42 1.97 -6.15 -4.63
N PHE A 43 1.27 -5.50 -5.55
CA PHE A 43 0.59 -6.13 -6.68
C PHE A 43 1.30 -5.71 -7.97
N ASN A 44 1.72 -6.67 -8.76
CA ASN A 44 2.44 -6.46 -10.01
C ASN A 44 2.03 -7.52 -11.06
N SER A 45 2.64 -7.50 -12.23
CA SER A 45 2.35 -8.47 -13.30
C SER A 45 2.74 -9.91 -12.96
N ASP A 46 3.63 -10.11 -11.98
CA ASP A 46 4.07 -11.44 -11.58
C ASP A 46 3.07 -12.10 -10.62
N ASN A 47 2.21 -11.27 -9.99
CA ASN A 47 1.30 -11.73 -8.96
C ASN A 47 -0.14 -11.23 -9.08
N GLN A 48 -0.69 -11.03 -10.25
CA GLN A 48 -2.15 -10.80 -10.47
C GLN A 48 -2.52 -9.56 -11.29
N LEU A 49 -1.67 -8.51 -11.43
CA LEU A 49 -2.02 -7.36 -12.25
C LEU A 49 -1.83 -7.65 -13.74
N SER A 50 -2.64 -7.00 -14.54
CA SER A 50 -2.51 -7.06 -16.00
C SER A 50 -1.24 -6.39 -16.53
N SER A 51 -0.67 -5.44 -15.78
CA SER A 51 0.54 -4.71 -16.14
C SER A 51 1.12 -3.94 -14.94
N ASN A 52 2.45 -3.80 -14.91
CA ASN A 52 3.16 -2.95 -13.94
C ASN A 52 2.99 -1.44 -14.21
N LEU A 53 2.44 -1.07 -15.37
CA LEU A 53 2.17 0.33 -15.73
C LEU A 53 0.77 0.73 -15.28
N ALA A 54 0.55 0.84 -13.97
CA ALA A 54 -0.67 1.35 -13.39
C ALA A 54 -0.75 2.88 -13.56
N THR A 55 -1.87 3.36 -14.09
CA THR A 55 -2.12 4.79 -14.36
C THR A 55 -2.94 5.45 -13.25
N GLN A 56 -3.95 4.74 -12.75
CA GLN A 56 -4.82 5.23 -11.67
C GLN A 56 -5.38 4.08 -10.85
N VAL A 57 -5.53 4.30 -9.56
CA VAL A 57 -6.33 3.48 -8.64
C VAL A 57 -7.60 4.26 -8.28
N PHE A 58 -8.72 3.57 -8.26
CA PHE A 58 -10.03 4.15 -7.94
C PHE A 58 -10.86 3.16 -7.12
N GLN A 59 -11.61 3.62 -6.13
CA GLN A 59 -12.59 2.82 -5.41
C GLN A 59 -14.00 3.25 -5.81
N ASP A 60 -14.85 2.28 -6.17
CA ASP A 60 -16.25 2.55 -6.45
C ASP A 60 -17.12 2.59 -5.19
N SER A 61 -18.38 2.97 -5.35
CA SER A 61 -19.36 3.06 -4.26
C SER A 61 -19.71 1.70 -3.62
N ASN A 62 -19.39 0.59 -4.27
CA ASN A 62 -19.58 -0.77 -3.76
C ASN A 62 -18.35 -1.30 -3.01
N GLY A 63 -17.25 -0.55 -3.00
CA GLY A 63 -16.02 -0.89 -2.31
C GLY A 63 -15.00 -1.65 -3.18
N PHE A 64 -15.30 -1.98 -4.44
CA PHE A 64 -14.32 -2.58 -5.34
C PHE A 64 -13.21 -1.60 -5.68
N ILE A 65 -11.97 -2.10 -5.72
CA ILE A 65 -10.82 -1.33 -6.18
C ILE A 65 -10.58 -1.59 -7.66
N TRP A 66 -10.62 -0.52 -8.43
CA TRP A 66 -10.38 -0.52 -9.87
C TRP A 66 -8.99 0.01 -10.15
N ILE A 67 -8.18 -0.73 -10.90
CA ILE A 67 -6.83 -0.33 -11.26
C ILE A 67 -6.73 -0.24 -12.77
N ALA A 68 -6.61 0.97 -13.26
CA ALA A 68 -6.31 1.26 -14.65
C ALA A 68 -4.85 0.96 -14.95
N THR A 69 -4.59 0.28 -16.06
CA THR A 69 -3.23 0.04 -16.53
C THR A 69 -3.11 0.31 -18.04
N ARG A 70 -1.86 0.31 -18.53
CA ARG A 70 -1.61 0.39 -19.97
C ARG A 70 -1.90 -0.91 -20.73
N ASN A 71 -2.27 -1.99 -20.03
CA ASN A 71 -2.57 -3.29 -20.66
C ASN A 71 -3.78 -3.99 -20.02
N GLY A 72 -4.85 -3.25 -19.77
CA GLY A 72 -6.12 -3.76 -19.26
C GLY A 72 -6.56 -3.08 -17.97
N LEU A 73 -7.75 -3.43 -17.55
CA LEU A 73 -8.43 -3.00 -16.35
C LEU A 73 -8.42 -4.13 -15.33
N ASN A 74 -8.10 -3.83 -14.08
CA ASN A 74 -8.12 -4.81 -13.01
C ASN A 74 -9.16 -4.38 -11.96
N ILE A 75 -9.91 -5.35 -11.46
CA ILE A 75 -10.90 -5.17 -10.39
C ILE A 75 -10.49 -6.07 -9.24
N TYR A 76 -10.35 -5.50 -8.06
CA TYR A 76 -10.01 -6.22 -6.84
C TYR A 76 -11.19 -6.22 -5.86
N ASP A 77 -11.60 -7.40 -5.43
CA ASP A 77 -12.75 -7.62 -4.54
C ASP A 77 -12.38 -7.75 -3.05
N GLY A 78 -11.10 -7.55 -2.73
CA GLY A 78 -10.54 -7.77 -1.40
C GLY A 78 -9.71 -9.06 -1.31
N TYR A 79 -9.89 -10.01 -2.23
CA TYR A 79 -9.20 -11.31 -2.27
C TYR A 79 -8.56 -11.56 -3.63
N ASN A 80 -9.31 -11.41 -4.72
CA ASN A 80 -8.93 -11.79 -6.06
C ASN A 80 -8.92 -10.60 -7.01
N PHE A 81 -8.14 -10.71 -8.08
CA PHE A 81 -8.20 -9.81 -9.21
C PHE A 81 -8.96 -10.43 -10.37
N MET A 82 -9.91 -9.67 -10.90
CA MET A 82 -10.48 -9.90 -12.21
C MET A 82 -9.82 -8.95 -13.21
N VAL A 83 -9.29 -9.51 -14.29
CA VAL A 83 -8.62 -8.72 -15.34
C VAL A 83 -9.52 -8.66 -16.56
N ILE A 84 -9.80 -7.44 -17.03
CA ILE A 84 -10.56 -7.18 -18.26
C ILE A 84 -9.59 -6.62 -19.31
N ARG A 85 -9.51 -7.28 -20.45
CA ARG A 85 -8.73 -6.84 -21.61
C ARG A 85 -9.61 -6.82 -22.85
N LYS A 86 -9.25 -5.99 -23.80
CA LYS A 86 -9.89 -6.00 -25.11
C LYS A 86 -9.74 -7.39 -25.74
N THR A 87 -10.88 -8.01 -26.08
CA THR A 87 -10.97 -9.30 -26.77
C THR A 87 -11.14 -9.11 -28.26
N TYR A 88 -10.91 -10.16 -29.04
CA TYR A 88 -11.10 -10.13 -30.51
C TYR A 88 -12.57 -9.95 -30.89
N ASP A 89 -13.45 -10.61 -30.13
CA ASP A 89 -14.91 -10.55 -30.31
C ASP A 89 -15.53 -9.29 -29.69
N ASN A 90 -14.72 -8.49 -28.99
CA ASN A 90 -15.15 -7.30 -28.27
C ASN A 90 -16.34 -7.54 -27.32
N SER A 91 -16.41 -8.72 -26.70
CA SER A 91 -17.53 -9.14 -25.85
C SER A 91 -17.66 -8.30 -24.60
N ASP A 92 -16.54 -7.83 -24.03
CA ASP A 92 -16.49 -6.93 -22.87
C ASP A 92 -16.63 -5.44 -23.23
N GLY A 93 -16.58 -5.10 -24.53
CA GLY A 93 -16.75 -3.75 -25.06
C GLY A 93 -15.56 -2.81 -24.89
N LEU A 94 -14.40 -3.28 -24.41
CA LEU A 94 -13.19 -2.46 -24.35
C LEU A 94 -12.65 -2.18 -25.76
N ASN A 95 -12.52 -0.90 -26.11
CA ASN A 95 -11.93 -0.49 -27.39
C ASN A 95 -10.41 -0.38 -27.37
N SER A 96 -9.82 -0.37 -26.17
CA SER A 96 -8.38 -0.32 -25.93
C SER A 96 -8.01 -0.97 -24.60
N ASN A 97 -6.83 -1.59 -24.53
CA ASN A 97 -6.22 -2.01 -23.27
C ASN A 97 -5.56 -0.85 -22.51
N TYR A 98 -5.33 0.29 -23.18
CA TYR A 98 -4.69 1.43 -22.58
C TYR A 98 -5.73 2.31 -21.87
N ILE A 99 -5.83 2.15 -20.54
CA ILE A 99 -6.79 2.88 -19.71
C ILE A 99 -6.02 3.90 -18.89
N ASN A 100 -6.42 5.19 -19.01
CA ASN A 100 -5.72 6.28 -18.36
C ASN A 100 -6.33 6.69 -17.05
N CYS A 101 -7.67 6.76 -17.01
CA CYS A 101 -8.39 7.33 -15.89
C CYS A 101 -9.72 6.64 -15.69
N ILE A 102 -10.19 6.67 -14.45
CA ILE A 102 -11.44 6.06 -14.00
C ILE A 102 -12.19 7.04 -13.12
N THR A 103 -13.50 7.07 -13.26
CA THR A 103 -14.41 7.70 -12.31
C THR A 103 -15.72 6.91 -12.25
N GLN A 104 -16.63 7.33 -11.38
CA GLN A 104 -17.99 6.81 -11.28
C GLN A 104 -18.99 7.92 -11.51
N ASP A 105 -19.99 7.68 -12.36
CA ASP A 105 -21.05 8.66 -12.59
C ASP A 105 -22.09 8.65 -11.45
N GLU A 106 -23.07 9.56 -11.54
CA GLU A 106 -24.11 9.69 -10.53
C GLU A 106 -25.00 8.45 -10.39
N LYS A 107 -25.12 7.64 -11.46
CA LYS A 107 -25.88 6.38 -11.50
C LYS A 107 -25.06 5.19 -10.98
N GLY A 108 -23.85 5.42 -10.47
CA GLY A 108 -22.95 4.38 -9.98
C GLY A 108 -22.23 3.60 -11.09
N ARG A 109 -22.30 4.04 -12.36
CA ARG A 109 -21.64 3.35 -13.48
C ARG A 109 -20.18 3.79 -13.57
N ILE A 110 -19.30 2.84 -13.86
CA ILE A 110 -17.87 3.11 -14.06
C ILE A 110 -17.65 3.79 -15.42
N VAL A 111 -16.90 4.86 -15.42
CA VAL A 111 -16.53 5.63 -16.60
C VAL A 111 -15.03 5.56 -16.79
N LEU A 112 -14.58 5.15 -17.95
CA LEU A 112 -13.17 4.97 -18.29
C LEU A 112 -12.76 5.95 -19.39
N GLY A 113 -11.65 6.62 -19.17
CA GLY A 113 -10.92 7.32 -20.22
C GLY A 113 -9.80 6.43 -20.77
N THR A 114 -9.80 6.25 -22.08
CA THR A 114 -8.79 5.44 -22.79
C THR A 114 -7.91 6.33 -23.69
N ASN A 115 -6.93 5.73 -24.35
CA ASN A 115 -6.15 6.43 -25.38
C ASN A 115 -6.94 6.66 -26.68
N LYS A 116 -8.20 6.25 -26.75
CA LYS A 116 -9.04 6.36 -27.97
C LYS A 116 -10.34 7.12 -27.73
N SER A 117 -11.00 6.90 -26.60
CA SER A 117 -12.32 7.46 -26.34
C SER A 117 -12.73 7.32 -24.86
N LEU A 118 -13.95 7.75 -24.58
CA LEU A 118 -14.65 7.55 -23.30
C LEU A 118 -15.52 6.28 -23.38
N LEU A 119 -15.47 5.47 -22.34
CA LEU A 119 -16.29 4.28 -22.17
C LEU A 119 -17.11 4.38 -20.89
N ILE A 120 -18.33 3.83 -20.88
CA ILE A 120 -19.17 3.68 -19.71
C ILE A 120 -19.57 2.21 -19.56
N LEU A 121 -19.43 1.67 -18.35
CA LEU A 121 -19.90 0.33 -18.01
C LEU A 121 -21.42 0.34 -17.91
N ASN A 122 -22.07 -0.42 -18.78
CA ASN A 122 -23.51 -0.63 -18.78
C ASN A 122 -23.80 -2.13 -18.58
N GLY A 123 -24.31 -2.49 -17.39
CA GLY A 123 -24.41 -3.89 -16.99
C GLY A 123 -23.02 -4.55 -16.90
N LYS A 124 -22.76 -5.53 -17.79
CA LYS A 124 -21.48 -6.26 -17.82
C LYS A 124 -20.55 -5.83 -18.96
N ARG A 125 -20.92 -4.84 -19.76
CA ARG A 125 -20.20 -4.45 -20.97
C ARG A 125 -19.89 -2.97 -20.98
N PHE A 126 -18.71 -2.61 -21.46
CA PHE A 126 -18.35 -1.22 -21.72
C PHE A 126 -18.92 -0.75 -23.04
N CYS A 127 -19.59 0.40 -23.02
CA CYS A 127 -20.16 1.05 -24.19
C CYS A 127 -19.35 2.30 -24.51
N ASN A 128 -19.03 2.50 -25.78
CA ASN A 128 -18.38 3.72 -26.25
C ASN A 128 -19.35 4.91 -26.17
N VAL A 129 -18.89 6.01 -25.59
CA VAL A 129 -19.61 7.28 -25.57
C VAL A 129 -19.05 8.15 -26.69
N PRO A 130 -19.85 8.48 -27.72
CA PRO A 130 -19.42 9.37 -28.78
C PRO A 130 -18.94 10.70 -28.22
N MET A 131 -17.76 11.14 -28.62
CA MET A 131 -17.26 12.49 -28.35
C MET A 131 -17.39 13.32 -29.62
N LEU A 132 -18.00 14.49 -29.50
CA LEU A 132 -18.32 15.35 -30.64
C LEU A 132 -17.59 16.69 -30.50
N ASP A 133 -16.90 17.10 -31.55
CA ASP A 133 -16.26 18.41 -31.61
C ASP A 133 -17.29 19.57 -31.68
N SER A 134 -16.81 20.81 -31.74
CA SER A 134 -17.66 22.00 -31.83
C SER A 134 -18.54 22.04 -33.09
N ARG A 135 -18.24 21.20 -34.11
CA ARG A 135 -19.00 21.05 -35.34
C ARG A 135 -19.87 19.78 -35.34
N ASN A 136 -20.06 19.13 -34.17
CA ASN A 136 -20.78 17.87 -34.00
C ASN A 136 -20.22 16.71 -34.80
N LYS A 137 -18.92 16.73 -35.14
CA LYS A 137 -18.26 15.60 -35.78
C LYS A 137 -17.69 14.66 -34.72
N PRO A 138 -17.85 13.33 -34.87
CA PRO A 138 -17.24 12.35 -33.99
C PRO A 138 -15.72 12.47 -34.00
N ILE A 139 -15.13 12.43 -32.80
CA ILE A 139 -13.68 12.47 -32.59
C ILE A 139 -13.23 11.26 -31.78
N ASN A 140 -12.03 10.80 -32.08
CA ASN A 140 -11.28 9.85 -31.26
C ASN A 140 -10.05 10.59 -30.71
N THR A 141 -9.90 10.62 -29.42
CA THR A 141 -8.80 11.33 -28.78
C THR A 141 -8.42 10.65 -27.47
N TYR A 142 -7.19 10.91 -27.06
CA TYR A 142 -6.69 10.48 -25.78
C TYR A 142 -7.40 11.25 -24.66
N VAL A 143 -7.95 10.50 -23.69
CA VAL A 143 -8.63 11.07 -22.52
C VAL A 143 -7.64 11.10 -21.35
N ASN A 144 -7.25 12.28 -20.92
CA ASN A 144 -6.25 12.48 -19.85
C ASN A 144 -6.87 12.30 -18.46
N GLN A 145 -8.09 12.83 -18.28
CA GLN A 145 -8.79 12.77 -16.99
C GLN A 145 -10.31 12.69 -17.22
N VAL A 146 -10.99 11.98 -16.34
CA VAL A 146 -12.45 12.03 -16.17
C VAL A 146 -12.76 12.44 -14.73
N SER A 147 -13.69 13.36 -14.55
CA SER A 147 -14.10 13.84 -13.22
C SER A 147 -15.61 14.06 -13.18
N ARG A 148 -16.25 13.58 -12.12
CA ARG A 148 -17.65 13.91 -11.86
C ARG A 148 -17.71 15.32 -11.28
N LEU A 149 -18.57 16.17 -11.85
CA LEU A 149 -18.88 17.51 -11.40
C LEU A 149 -19.99 17.49 -10.35
N HIS A 150 -20.15 18.57 -9.59
CA HIS A 150 -21.18 18.68 -8.55
C HIS A 150 -22.61 18.57 -9.09
N ASN A 151 -22.83 18.96 -10.35
CA ASN A 151 -24.12 18.84 -11.03
C ASN A 151 -24.41 17.43 -11.58
N GLY A 152 -23.54 16.43 -11.30
CA GLY A 152 -23.64 15.05 -11.76
C GLY A 152 -23.07 14.79 -13.16
N ASP A 153 -22.76 15.82 -13.95
CA ASP A 153 -22.13 15.68 -15.25
C ASP A 153 -20.69 15.15 -15.13
N ILE A 154 -20.19 14.54 -16.21
CA ILE A 154 -18.79 14.11 -16.30
C ILE A 154 -18.01 15.10 -17.15
N ALA A 155 -17.00 15.73 -16.55
CA ALA A 155 -15.99 16.47 -17.28
C ALA A 155 -14.93 15.51 -17.81
N VAL A 156 -14.61 15.62 -19.09
CA VAL A 156 -13.67 14.77 -19.82
C VAL A 156 -12.56 15.66 -20.38
N VAL A 157 -11.37 15.52 -19.84
CA VAL A 157 -10.18 16.24 -20.31
C VAL A 157 -9.53 15.43 -21.42
N THR A 158 -9.34 16.06 -22.56
CA THR A 158 -8.74 15.44 -23.75
C THR A 158 -7.41 16.12 -24.09
N SER A 159 -6.53 15.39 -24.75
CA SER A 159 -5.22 15.94 -25.14
C SER A 159 -5.31 17.09 -26.12
N SER A 160 -6.25 17.06 -27.07
CA SER A 160 -6.26 18.00 -28.20
C SER A 160 -7.51 18.86 -28.31
N TYR A 161 -8.62 18.44 -27.71
CA TYR A 161 -9.92 19.08 -27.84
C TYR A 161 -10.37 19.82 -26.57
N GLY A 162 -9.47 19.97 -25.57
CA GLY A 162 -9.78 20.67 -24.35
C GLY A 162 -10.70 19.88 -23.41
N ILE A 163 -11.64 20.57 -22.76
CA ILE A 163 -12.60 19.96 -21.83
C ILE A 163 -13.90 19.68 -22.58
N MET A 164 -14.37 18.46 -22.46
CA MET A 164 -15.69 18.07 -22.92
C MET A 164 -16.58 17.73 -21.72
N THR A 165 -17.87 17.82 -21.90
CA THR A 165 -18.87 17.48 -20.88
C THR A 165 -19.81 16.41 -21.39
N LYS A 166 -19.97 15.35 -20.64
CA LYS A 166 -21.04 14.38 -20.81
C LYS A 166 -22.09 14.65 -19.73
N LYS A 167 -23.23 15.20 -20.13
CA LYS A 167 -24.37 15.36 -19.24
C LYS A 167 -24.91 14.00 -18.80
N THR A 168 -25.47 13.94 -17.59
CA THR A 168 -25.94 12.69 -16.98
C THR A 168 -26.84 11.87 -17.92
N ASP A 169 -27.78 12.49 -18.61
CA ASP A 169 -28.74 11.83 -19.50
C ASP A 169 -28.37 11.87 -20.99
N ALA A 170 -27.28 12.54 -21.36
CA ALA A 170 -26.84 12.59 -22.75
C ALA A 170 -26.15 11.27 -23.17
N ASN A 171 -26.30 10.89 -24.43
CA ASN A 171 -25.63 9.73 -25.01
C ASN A 171 -24.27 10.06 -25.64
N ALA A 172 -23.85 11.32 -25.61
CA ALA A 172 -22.59 11.80 -26.18
C ALA A 172 -21.95 12.87 -25.28
N CYS A 173 -20.65 13.08 -25.48
CA CYS A 173 -19.89 14.19 -24.91
C CYS A 173 -19.82 15.33 -25.91
N TYR A 174 -19.91 16.54 -25.41
CA TYR A 174 -19.80 17.76 -26.20
C TYR A 174 -18.71 18.66 -25.65
N ALA A 175 -18.07 19.47 -26.50
CA ALA A 175 -17.10 20.46 -26.07
C ALA A 175 -17.74 21.41 -25.05
N MET A 176 -17.03 21.68 -23.96
CA MET A 176 -17.45 22.63 -22.92
C MET A 176 -17.42 24.04 -23.54
N LYS A 177 -18.57 24.69 -23.63
CA LYS A 177 -18.72 26.01 -24.25
C LYS A 177 -18.21 27.12 -23.32
N GLY A 178 -17.94 28.26 -23.93
CA GLY A 178 -17.52 29.48 -23.26
C GLY A 178 -16.03 29.77 -23.38
N GLU A 179 -15.48 30.61 -22.49
CA GLU A 179 -14.07 31.04 -22.56
C GLU A 179 -13.06 29.88 -22.44
N VAL A 180 -13.46 28.70 -21.89
CA VAL A 180 -12.63 27.53 -21.77
C VAL A 180 -12.50 26.74 -23.08
N GLU A 181 -13.34 26.98 -24.07
CA GLU A 181 -13.38 26.24 -25.36
C GLU A 181 -12.05 26.34 -26.11
N ASN A 182 -11.34 27.43 -25.95
CA ASN A 182 -10.04 27.69 -26.59
C ASN A 182 -8.86 27.09 -25.82
N LEU A 183 -9.07 26.58 -24.60
CA LEU A 183 -8.00 25.94 -23.83
C LEU A 183 -7.75 24.54 -24.35
N LYS A 184 -6.50 24.27 -24.71
CA LYS A 184 -6.00 22.97 -25.16
C LYS A 184 -4.82 22.52 -24.31
N TYR A 185 -4.39 21.28 -24.49
CA TYR A 185 -3.27 20.72 -23.74
C TYR A 185 -3.49 20.83 -22.23
N ILE A 186 -4.67 20.42 -21.81
CA ILE A 186 -5.06 20.42 -20.40
C ILE A 186 -4.53 19.17 -19.74
N HIS A 187 -3.78 19.37 -18.66
CA HIS A 187 -3.22 18.30 -17.87
C HIS A 187 -4.23 17.80 -16.82
N LYS A 188 -4.82 18.72 -16.06
CA LYS A 188 -5.69 18.38 -14.93
C LYS A 188 -6.76 19.41 -14.66
N ILE A 189 -7.88 18.97 -14.09
CA ILE A 189 -8.95 19.85 -13.61
C ILE A 189 -9.38 19.46 -12.19
N LEU A 190 -9.92 20.43 -11.47
CA LEU A 190 -10.62 20.27 -10.19
C LEU A 190 -11.80 21.22 -10.14
N GLU A 191 -13.00 20.72 -9.88
CA GLU A 191 -14.12 21.56 -9.47
C GLU A 191 -14.10 21.69 -7.95
N ASP A 192 -14.09 22.93 -7.44
CA ASP A 192 -14.07 23.19 -6.01
C ASP A 192 -15.49 23.32 -5.43
N LYS A 193 -15.61 23.36 -4.10
CA LYS A 193 -16.90 23.48 -3.37
C LYS A 193 -17.71 24.75 -3.71
N GLN A 194 -17.09 25.72 -4.38
CA GLN A 194 -17.74 26.94 -4.89
C GLN A 194 -18.17 26.82 -6.36
N GLU A 195 -18.11 25.61 -6.93
CA GLU A 195 -18.39 25.30 -8.33
C GLU A 195 -17.47 26.05 -9.32
N ARG A 196 -16.26 26.44 -8.88
CA ARG A 196 -15.23 27.00 -9.75
C ARG A 196 -14.40 25.86 -10.31
N LEU A 197 -14.11 25.91 -11.60
CA LEU A 197 -13.29 24.89 -12.25
C LEU A 197 -11.84 25.39 -12.37
N TRP A 198 -10.93 24.75 -11.63
CA TRP A 198 -9.50 24.97 -11.72
C TRP A 198 -8.94 24.10 -12.84
N ILE A 199 -8.07 24.67 -13.68
CA ILE A 199 -7.57 24.05 -14.91
C ILE A 199 -6.06 24.22 -14.95
N ILE A 200 -5.34 23.12 -14.95
CA ILE A 200 -3.88 23.07 -15.12
C ILE A 200 -3.58 22.66 -16.55
N LEU A 201 -2.77 23.45 -17.25
CA LEU A 201 -2.29 23.10 -18.57
C LEU A 201 -0.99 22.26 -18.50
N GLU A 202 -0.64 21.56 -19.57
CA GLU A 202 0.60 20.75 -19.67
C GLU A 202 1.88 21.60 -19.47
N ASN A 203 1.83 22.89 -19.80
CA ASN A 203 2.93 23.83 -19.54
C ASN A 203 2.97 24.38 -18.10
N GLY A 204 2.12 23.84 -17.21
CA GLY A 204 2.05 24.19 -15.80
C GLY A 204 1.32 25.49 -15.48
N LYS A 205 0.71 26.15 -16.46
CA LYS A 205 -0.12 27.34 -16.19
C LYS A 205 -1.44 26.96 -15.55
N LEU A 206 -1.87 27.73 -14.55
CA LEU A 206 -3.12 27.57 -13.83
C LEU A 206 -4.15 28.60 -14.30
N TYR A 207 -5.35 28.11 -14.59
CA TYR A 207 -6.53 28.92 -14.89
C TYR A 207 -7.65 28.56 -13.92
N ARG A 208 -8.61 29.48 -13.76
CA ARG A 208 -9.81 29.24 -12.96
C ARG A 208 -11.03 29.76 -13.72
N LYS A 209 -11.97 28.90 -14.02
CA LYS A 209 -13.29 29.27 -14.54
C LYS A 209 -14.22 29.49 -13.36
N GLU A 210 -14.77 30.68 -13.25
CA GLU A 210 -15.79 31.06 -12.25
C GLU A 210 -17.13 30.40 -12.55
N LYS A 211 -18.01 30.34 -11.56
CA LYS A 211 -19.38 29.82 -11.72
C LYS A 211 -20.16 30.56 -12.81
N ASN A 212 -19.95 31.86 -12.97
CA ASN A 212 -20.56 32.70 -14.02
C ASN A 212 -19.97 32.48 -15.42
N GLY A 213 -18.99 31.57 -15.56
CA GLY A 213 -18.35 31.22 -16.84
C GLY A 213 -17.09 32.02 -17.17
N LYS A 214 -16.77 33.11 -16.43
CA LYS A 214 -15.57 33.94 -16.66
C LYS A 214 -14.28 33.12 -16.39
N LEU A 215 -13.33 33.24 -17.29
CA LEU A 215 -12.01 32.59 -17.18
C LEU A 215 -10.99 33.57 -16.57
N VAL A 216 -10.37 33.18 -15.47
CA VAL A 216 -9.32 33.95 -14.80
C VAL A 216 -7.98 33.25 -15.10
N SER A 217 -7.09 33.99 -15.76
CA SER A 217 -5.75 33.48 -16.13
C SER A 217 -4.64 33.97 -15.19
N ARG A 218 -4.89 35.07 -14.45
CA ARG A 218 -3.92 35.62 -13.49
C ARG A 218 -4.38 35.31 -12.08
N ILE A 219 -3.72 34.35 -11.43
CA ILE A 219 -4.03 33.91 -10.08
C ILE A 219 -2.85 34.30 -9.19
N MET A 220 -3.10 35.08 -8.17
CA MET A 220 -2.06 35.65 -7.31
C MET A 220 -1.25 34.54 -6.61
N GLY A 221 0.07 34.65 -6.68
CA GLY A 221 1.01 33.70 -6.09
C GLY A 221 1.28 32.46 -6.93
N THR A 222 0.84 32.45 -8.21
CA THR A 222 1.10 31.33 -9.12
C THR A 222 1.78 31.72 -10.43
N GLU A 223 2.19 32.96 -10.58
CA GLU A 223 2.61 33.57 -11.85
C GLU A 223 3.82 32.89 -12.52
N GLN A 224 4.70 32.30 -11.71
CA GLN A 224 5.93 31.62 -12.19
C GLN A 224 5.92 30.11 -11.87
N LEU A 225 4.82 29.56 -11.38
CA LEU A 225 4.76 28.17 -10.95
C LEU A 225 4.52 27.24 -12.13
N ASN A 226 5.24 26.12 -12.11
CA ASN A 226 4.93 24.96 -12.95
C ASN A 226 4.00 24.02 -12.17
N THR A 227 2.70 24.25 -12.27
CA THR A 227 1.70 23.52 -11.48
C THR A 227 1.47 22.11 -12.05
N GLN A 228 1.26 21.12 -11.18
CA GLN A 228 1.17 19.72 -11.55
C GLN A 228 -0.11 19.03 -11.06
N ASP A 229 -0.51 19.26 -9.81
CA ASP A 229 -1.74 18.68 -9.25
C ASP A 229 -2.42 19.67 -8.31
N ILE A 230 -3.71 19.49 -8.12
CA ILE A 230 -4.55 20.38 -7.29
C ILE A 230 -5.60 19.57 -6.55
N ARG A 231 -5.77 19.84 -5.25
CA ARG A 231 -6.79 19.22 -4.40
C ARG A 231 -7.43 20.25 -3.47
N GLN A 232 -8.66 19.98 -3.04
CA GLN A 232 -9.35 20.77 -2.03
C GLN A 232 -9.62 19.90 -0.80
N ASP A 233 -9.38 20.45 0.40
CA ASP A 233 -9.70 19.80 1.66
C ASP A 233 -11.17 20.05 2.10
N ASP A 234 -11.56 19.45 3.21
CA ASP A 234 -12.92 19.59 3.74
C ASP A 234 -13.23 20.99 4.24
N LYS A 235 -12.21 21.76 4.60
CA LYS A 235 -12.32 23.16 5.05
C LYS A 235 -12.39 24.16 3.89
N GLY A 236 -12.26 23.67 2.64
CA GLY A 236 -12.28 24.51 1.44
C GLY A 236 -10.92 25.10 1.08
N ASN A 237 -9.83 24.73 1.76
CA ASN A 237 -8.49 25.11 1.37
C ASN A 237 -8.07 24.36 0.10
N ILE A 238 -7.34 25.03 -0.79
CA ILE A 238 -6.83 24.43 -2.02
C ILE A 238 -5.32 24.26 -1.93
N TYR A 239 -4.87 23.02 -2.13
CA TYR A 239 -3.47 22.65 -2.21
C TYR A 239 -3.07 22.52 -3.67
N LEU A 240 -2.03 23.24 -4.05
CA LEU A 240 -1.49 23.27 -5.40
C LEU A 240 -0.08 22.71 -5.39
N ALA A 241 0.11 21.57 -6.01
CA ALA A 241 1.42 20.95 -6.17
C ALA A 241 2.14 21.51 -7.39
N THR A 242 3.44 21.68 -7.28
CA THR A 242 4.30 22.16 -8.38
C THR A 242 5.33 21.09 -8.73
N LYS A 243 5.82 21.15 -9.97
CA LYS A 243 6.76 20.15 -10.45
C LYS A 243 8.10 20.15 -9.71
N ASN A 244 8.58 21.30 -9.23
CA ASN A 244 9.89 21.43 -8.60
C ASN A 244 9.96 22.46 -7.46
N ASP A 245 8.83 23.01 -7.03
CA ASP A 245 8.81 24.10 -6.05
C ASP A 245 7.90 23.84 -4.84
N GLY A 246 7.62 22.55 -4.57
CA GLY A 246 6.84 22.11 -3.42
C GLY A 246 5.34 22.36 -3.57
N VAL A 247 4.66 22.62 -2.46
CA VAL A 247 3.20 22.79 -2.39
C VAL A 247 2.83 24.18 -1.94
N TYR A 248 1.84 24.73 -2.60
CA TYR A 248 1.23 26.04 -2.29
C TYR A 248 -0.19 25.84 -1.74
N LEU A 249 -0.60 26.73 -0.85
CA LEU A 249 -1.88 26.70 -0.18
C LEU A 249 -2.66 27.99 -0.45
N LEU A 250 -3.86 27.84 -0.95
CA LEU A 250 -4.88 28.90 -0.94
C LEU A 250 -5.85 28.60 0.21
N LYS A 251 -5.76 29.35 1.29
CA LYS A 251 -6.70 29.21 2.41
C LYS A 251 -8.11 29.63 1.98
N ALA A 252 -9.11 28.96 2.51
CA ALA A 252 -10.50 29.34 2.29
C ALA A 252 -10.72 30.83 2.62
N GLY A 253 -11.33 31.56 1.70
CA GLY A 253 -11.52 33.01 1.81
C GLY A 253 -10.32 33.90 1.41
N SER A 254 -9.15 33.31 1.14
CA SER A 254 -7.98 34.04 0.64
C SER A 254 -8.00 34.20 -0.89
N THR A 255 -7.24 35.17 -1.38
CA THR A 255 -7.16 35.48 -2.82
C THR A 255 -5.82 35.03 -3.46
N ALA A 256 -4.80 34.75 -2.66
CA ALA A 256 -3.47 34.41 -3.13
C ALA A 256 -2.97 33.09 -2.57
N PHE A 257 -2.25 32.34 -3.40
CA PHE A 257 -1.51 31.16 -2.96
C PHE A 257 -0.24 31.54 -2.20
N THR A 258 0.06 30.79 -1.14
CA THR A 258 1.27 30.95 -0.35
C THR A 258 1.99 29.61 -0.25
N LYS A 259 3.31 29.60 -0.36
CA LYS A 259 4.13 28.38 -0.22
C LYS A 259 4.01 27.80 1.18
N ILE A 260 3.83 26.49 1.30
CA ILE A 260 3.84 25.81 2.60
C ILE A 260 5.29 25.70 3.07
N ALA A 261 5.58 26.34 4.19
CA ALA A 261 6.88 26.22 4.83
C ALA A 261 7.11 24.76 5.29
N GLY A 262 8.33 24.26 5.13
CA GLY A 262 8.67 22.88 5.53
C GLY A 262 8.46 21.82 4.45
N ILE A 263 7.73 22.12 3.37
CA ILE A 263 7.74 21.28 2.17
C ILE A 263 8.77 21.89 1.23
N GLY A 264 9.93 21.24 1.09
CA GLY A 264 11.02 21.70 0.24
C GLY A 264 10.69 21.62 -1.26
N ASN A 265 11.70 21.85 -2.10
CA ASN A 265 11.56 21.74 -3.54
C ASN A 265 11.53 20.26 -3.96
N LEU A 266 10.35 19.67 -3.93
CA LEU A 266 10.12 18.26 -4.29
C LEU A 266 9.62 18.15 -5.74
N PRO A 267 10.06 17.13 -6.50
CA PRO A 267 9.53 16.81 -7.83
C PRO A 267 8.16 16.11 -7.69
N ILE A 268 7.10 16.90 -7.52
CA ILE A 268 5.78 16.35 -7.21
C ILE A 268 5.02 16.00 -8.49
N ASP A 269 4.52 14.76 -8.57
CA ASP A 269 3.63 14.31 -9.65
C ASP A 269 2.14 14.36 -9.25
N ASN A 270 1.83 14.00 -8.02
CA ASN A 270 0.46 14.01 -7.54
C ASN A 270 0.37 14.27 -6.03
N ILE A 271 -0.80 14.72 -5.59
CA ILE A 271 -1.14 14.89 -4.19
C ILE A 271 -2.50 14.25 -3.89
N TYR A 272 -2.66 13.79 -2.66
CA TYR A 272 -3.91 13.22 -2.15
C TYR A 272 -4.14 13.70 -0.71
N ILE A 273 -5.38 14.04 -0.38
CA ILE A 273 -5.78 14.42 0.97
C ILE A 273 -6.54 13.25 1.58
N SER A 274 -6.01 12.68 2.67
CA SER A 274 -6.63 11.58 3.41
C SER A 274 -7.83 12.06 4.24
N ARG A 275 -8.65 11.13 4.73
CA ARG A 275 -9.82 11.45 5.55
C ARG A 275 -9.45 12.18 6.85
N ASP A 276 -8.28 11.88 7.41
CA ASP A 276 -7.74 12.58 8.58
C ASP A 276 -7.04 13.90 8.21
N GLN A 277 -7.26 14.39 6.97
CA GLN A 277 -6.78 15.66 6.45
C GLN A 277 -5.25 15.78 6.35
N ARG A 278 -4.51 14.69 6.31
CA ARG A 278 -3.09 14.70 5.95
C ARG A 278 -2.92 14.79 4.44
N LEU A 279 -1.91 15.52 4.01
CA LEU A 279 -1.55 15.66 2.61
C LEU A 279 -0.47 14.64 2.25
N PHE A 280 -0.83 13.64 1.45
CA PHE A 280 0.10 12.72 0.83
C PHE A 280 0.66 13.34 -0.45
N ILE A 281 1.98 13.30 -0.61
CA ILE A 281 2.71 13.94 -1.71
C ILE A 281 3.50 12.85 -2.43
N GLY A 282 3.09 12.51 -3.63
CA GLY A 282 3.75 11.54 -4.49
C GLY A 282 4.76 12.23 -5.40
N CYS A 283 6.02 11.78 -5.34
CA CYS A 283 7.14 12.39 -6.05
C CYS A 283 7.68 11.52 -7.18
N ASP A 284 8.36 12.13 -8.11
CA ASP A 284 9.12 11.46 -9.16
C ASP A 284 10.49 11.01 -8.63
N GLY A 285 10.66 9.71 -8.40
CA GLY A 285 11.91 9.12 -7.95
C GLY A 285 12.31 9.39 -6.50
N MET A 286 11.42 10.01 -5.70
CA MET A 286 11.64 10.28 -4.28
C MET A 286 10.57 9.64 -3.37
N GLY A 287 9.64 8.87 -3.95
CA GLY A 287 8.59 8.18 -3.20
C GLY A 287 7.50 9.09 -2.66
N ILE A 288 7.10 8.88 -1.40
CA ILE A 288 5.95 9.52 -0.79
C ILE A 288 6.37 10.31 0.44
N PHE A 289 5.87 11.54 0.54
CA PHE A 289 5.93 12.35 1.74
C PHE A 289 4.51 12.54 2.28
N VAL A 290 4.39 12.69 3.59
CA VAL A 290 3.11 12.97 4.26
C VAL A 290 3.26 14.22 5.12
N TYR A 291 2.51 15.25 4.77
CA TYR A 291 2.46 16.50 5.50
C TYR A 291 1.21 16.56 6.39
N ASN A 292 1.41 16.88 7.65
CA ASN A 292 0.31 17.13 8.58
C ASN A 292 0.07 18.64 8.69
N PRO A 293 -1.07 19.17 8.17
CA PRO A 293 -1.32 20.60 8.16
C PRO A 293 -1.60 21.20 9.56
N VAL A 294 -1.90 20.35 10.56
CA VAL A 294 -2.14 20.80 11.94
C VAL A 294 -0.82 21.03 12.67
N THR A 295 0.13 20.09 12.53
CA THR A 295 1.43 20.16 13.23
C THR A 295 2.52 20.83 12.41
N GLY A 296 2.33 20.99 11.11
CA GLY A 296 3.35 21.44 10.17
C GLY A 296 4.46 20.41 9.89
N PHE A 297 4.31 19.17 10.38
CA PHE A 297 5.34 18.13 10.27
C PHE A 297 5.27 17.43 8.91
N LEU A 298 6.41 17.29 8.25
CA LEU A 298 6.60 16.54 7.02
C LEU A 298 7.33 15.22 7.33
N GLN A 299 6.67 14.11 7.10
CA GLN A 299 7.24 12.77 7.23
C GLN A 299 7.68 12.24 5.85
N ASN A 300 8.92 11.72 5.78
CA ASN A 300 9.46 11.15 4.54
C ASN A 300 9.24 9.64 4.50
N ASN A 301 8.66 9.16 3.41
CA ASN A 301 8.43 7.74 3.11
C ASN A 301 7.87 6.92 4.29
N PRO A 302 6.70 7.31 4.85
CA PRO A 302 6.13 6.63 6.01
C PRO A 302 5.60 5.24 5.69
N LEU A 303 5.41 4.92 4.40
CA LEU A 303 4.93 3.62 3.95
C LEU A 303 6.11 2.66 3.81
N PHE A 304 5.90 1.43 4.25
CA PHE A 304 6.94 0.42 4.27
C PHE A 304 6.59 -0.79 3.39
N SER A 305 7.46 -1.10 2.44
CA SER A 305 7.41 -2.32 1.64
C SER A 305 8.68 -3.13 1.80
N ARG A 306 8.54 -4.46 1.78
CA ARG A 306 9.68 -5.40 1.77
C ARG A 306 10.08 -5.79 0.35
N GLU A 307 9.19 -5.59 -0.60
CA GLU A 307 9.33 -6.04 -1.98
C GLU A 307 9.81 -4.94 -2.91
N VAL A 308 9.58 -3.67 -2.54
CA VAL A 308 9.96 -2.51 -3.35
C VAL A 308 10.47 -1.36 -2.49
N ASN A 309 11.51 -0.70 -2.94
CA ASN A 309 11.99 0.53 -2.30
C ASN A 309 11.14 1.72 -2.76
N LEU A 310 10.09 2.03 -2.00
CA LEU A 310 9.17 3.13 -2.30
C LEU A 310 9.86 4.48 -2.44
N ALA A 311 10.94 4.73 -1.67
CA ALA A 311 11.69 5.98 -1.70
C ALA A 311 12.39 6.27 -3.05
N LYS A 312 12.46 5.29 -3.95
CA LYS A 312 13.06 5.43 -5.29
C LYS A 312 12.02 5.30 -6.42
N CYS A 313 10.73 5.25 -6.07
CA CYS A 313 9.66 5.08 -7.05
C CYS A 313 9.11 6.42 -7.51
N LYS A 314 8.67 6.44 -8.77
CA LYS A 314 7.79 7.49 -9.29
C LYS A 314 6.35 7.13 -8.97
N ILE A 315 5.67 7.99 -8.23
CA ILE A 315 4.32 7.76 -7.74
C ILE A 315 3.32 8.37 -8.72
N THR A 316 2.42 7.56 -9.28
CA THR A 316 1.47 7.98 -10.29
C THR A 316 0.06 8.27 -9.76
N SER A 317 -0.35 7.61 -8.68
CA SER A 317 -1.65 7.85 -8.03
C SER A 317 -1.60 7.40 -6.57
N ILE A 318 -2.32 8.10 -5.70
CA ILE A 318 -2.51 7.76 -4.29
C ILE A 318 -3.99 7.87 -3.98
N ILE A 319 -4.56 6.89 -3.30
CA ILE A 319 -5.90 6.94 -2.71
C ILE A 319 -5.92 6.27 -1.34
N GLU A 320 -6.88 6.66 -0.52
CA GLU A 320 -7.30 5.95 0.69
C GLU A 320 -8.65 5.28 0.43
N ASP A 321 -8.73 3.96 0.66
CA ASP A 321 -9.97 3.22 0.46
C ASP A 321 -10.94 3.36 1.65
N LEU A 322 -12.17 2.84 1.53
CA LEU A 322 -13.21 2.93 2.55
C LEU A 322 -12.81 2.31 3.90
N THR A 323 -11.84 1.41 3.91
CA THR A 323 -11.32 0.76 5.12
C THR A 323 -10.07 1.45 5.68
N GLY A 324 -9.61 2.54 5.05
CA GLY A 324 -8.44 3.32 5.45
C GLY A 324 -7.12 2.80 4.91
N ASN A 325 -7.10 1.79 4.04
CA ASN A 325 -5.86 1.35 3.41
C ASN A 325 -5.39 2.40 2.41
N ILE A 326 -4.10 2.63 2.37
CA ILE A 326 -3.47 3.53 1.39
C ILE A 326 -3.01 2.71 0.19
N TRP A 327 -3.53 3.06 -0.97
CA TRP A 327 -3.16 2.47 -2.25
C TRP A 327 -2.28 3.44 -3.03
N VAL A 328 -1.18 2.92 -3.54
CA VAL A 328 -0.16 3.72 -4.25
C VAL A 328 0.19 3.03 -5.54
N SER A 329 -0.10 3.66 -6.66
CA SER A 329 0.41 3.19 -7.95
C SER A 329 1.77 3.80 -8.25
N MET A 330 2.64 2.99 -8.85
CA MET A 330 4.02 3.34 -9.14
C MET A 330 4.33 3.03 -10.60
N LEU A 331 5.05 3.93 -11.26
CA LEU A 331 5.47 3.72 -12.63
C LEU A 331 6.36 2.46 -12.72
N GLN A 332 5.98 1.49 -13.56
CA GLN A 332 6.69 0.24 -13.82
C GLN A 332 6.89 -0.71 -12.63
N LYS A 333 6.22 -0.45 -11.50
CA LYS A 333 6.35 -1.30 -10.29
C LYS A 333 5.01 -1.87 -9.83
N GLY A 334 3.90 -1.50 -10.49
CA GLY A 334 2.56 -1.94 -10.10
C GLY A 334 1.94 -1.08 -9.02
N VAL A 335 1.19 -1.69 -8.12
CA VAL A 335 0.42 -1.02 -7.07
C VAL A 335 0.80 -1.58 -5.70
N PHE A 336 1.11 -0.71 -4.79
CA PHE A 336 1.36 -1.03 -3.39
C PHE A 336 0.15 -0.65 -2.54
N MET A 337 -0.28 -1.55 -1.68
CA MET A 337 -1.33 -1.30 -0.69
C MET A 337 -0.73 -1.36 0.71
N GLN A 338 -0.89 -0.31 1.48
CA GLN A 338 -0.58 -0.28 2.91
C GLN A 338 -1.87 -0.49 3.70
N SER A 339 -1.98 -1.61 4.41
CA SER A 339 -3.13 -1.86 5.28
C SER A 339 -3.12 -0.94 6.50
N GLN A 340 -4.27 -0.36 6.83
CA GLN A 340 -4.50 0.37 8.09
C GLN A 340 -4.77 -0.60 9.25
N ALA A 341 -5.32 -1.76 8.98
CA ALA A 341 -5.59 -2.75 10.02
C ALA A 341 -4.28 -3.18 10.67
N GLN A 342 -4.20 -3.05 11.99
CA GLN A 342 -3.18 -3.72 12.78
C GLN A 342 -3.39 -5.22 12.61
N CYS A 343 -2.45 -5.87 11.94
CA CYS A 343 -2.46 -7.31 11.88
C CYS A 343 -1.73 -7.82 13.13
N ASP A 344 -2.46 -8.46 14.03
CA ASP A 344 -1.89 -9.10 15.24
C ASP A 344 -0.98 -10.28 14.90
N PHE A 345 -0.91 -10.65 13.61
CA PHE A 345 -0.05 -11.73 13.11
C PHE A 345 1.24 -11.16 12.52
N ASN A 346 2.37 -11.59 13.08
CA ASN A 346 3.69 -11.30 12.55
C ASN A 346 4.19 -12.47 11.68
N TYR A 347 4.56 -12.19 10.43
CA TYR A 347 5.20 -13.20 9.59
C TYR A 347 6.67 -13.39 10.00
N MET A 348 7.03 -14.61 10.36
CA MET A 348 8.36 -15.01 10.79
C MET A 348 8.86 -16.17 9.92
N GLY A 349 9.17 -15.90 8.67
CA GLY A 349 9.63 -16.91 7.71
C GLY A 349 10.79 -16.40 6.87
N TYR A 350 11.15 -17.19 5.87
CA TYR A 350 12.22 -16.89 4.93
C TYR A 350 12.09 -15.50 4.32
N ARG A 351 13.20 -14.76 4.26
CA ARG A 351 13.30 -13.43 3.64
C ARG A 351 14.61 -13.32 2.88
N LEU A 352 14.54 -12.95 1.62
CA LEU A 352 15.70 -12.75 0.79
C LEU A 352 16.65 -11.70 1.43
N GLY A 353 17.91 -12.09 1.66
CA GLY A 353 18.93 -11.21 2.22
C GLY A 353 18.96 -11.05 3.74
N ASN A 354 18.08 -11.70 4.48
CA ASN A 354 18.11 -11.70 5.95
C ASN A 354 18.51 -13.07 6.51
N ARG A 355 19.70 -13.15 7.12
CA ARG A 355 20.28 -14.40 7.68
C ARG A 355 19.67 -14.81 9.02
N ASN A 356 18.82 -14.02 9.64
CA ASN A 356 18.29 -14.27 10.98
C ASN A 356 16.82 -14.69 10.96
N VAL A 357 16.43 -15.48 9.99
CA VAL A 357 15.09 -16.02 9.79
C VAL A 357 15.16 -17.52 9.51
N ILE A 358 14.05 -18.22 9.74
CA ILE A 358 13.90 -19.63 9.41
C ILE A 358 14.18 -19.80 7.91
N GLY A 359 15.15 -20.66 7.58
CA GLY A 359 15.67 -20.80 6.22
C GLY A 359 14.73 -21.51 5.25
N GLU A 360 13.70 -22.20 5.78
CA GLU A 360 12.71 -22.94 5.00
C GLU A 360 11.29 -22.40 5.24
N ASN A 361 10.45 -22.37 4.21
CA ASN A 361 9.07 -21.91 4.32
C ASN A 361 8.09 -23.02 4.73
N SER A 362 8.49 -24.28 4.59
CA SER A 362 7.65 -25.42 4.94
C SER A 362 7.81 -25.75 6.42
N ILE A 363 6.92 -25.21 7.25
CA ILE A 363 6.87 -25.48 8.68
C ILE A 363 6.00 -26.71 8.91
N THR A 364 6.57 -27.74 9.54
CA THR A 364 5.91 -29.02 9.79
C THR A 364 5.31 -29.12 11.18
N SER A 365 5.95 -28.51 12.17
CA SER A 365 5.52 -28.61 13.57
C SER A 365 5.98 -27.44 14.42
N LEU A 366 5.21 -27.15 15.48
CA LEU A 366 5.51 -26.12 16.47
C LEU A 366 5.35 -26.68 17.88
N CYS A 367 6.25 -26.30 18.78
CA CYS A 367 6.14 -26.65 20.18
C CYS A 367 6.60 -25.51 21.09
N ALA A 368 5.77 -25.11 22.04
CA ALA A 368 6.13 -24.06 22.99
C ALA A 368 7.29 -24.52 23.89
N ASN A 369 8.29 -23.64 24.06
CA ASN A 369 9.38 -23.83 25.01
C ASN A 369 9.13 -22.95 26.27
N GLN A 370 10.17 -22.56 26.99
CA GLN A 370 10.07 -21.71 28.14
C GLN A 370 9.99 -20.22 27.72
N GLY A 371 9.19 -19.43 28.45
CA GLY A 371 9.02 -18.00 28.20
C GLY A 371 8.43 -17.70 26.81
N ASN A 372 9.09 -16.83 26.05
CA ASN A 372 8.66 -16.43 24.71
C ASN A 372 9.31 -17.28 23.58
N GLN A 373 9.79 -18.47 23.88
CA GLN A 373 10.49 -19.32 22.91
C GLN A 373 9.58 -20.41 22.35
N VAL A 374 9.74 -20.70 21.06
CA VAL A 374 9.02 -21.75 20.34
C VAL A 374 10.02 -22.57 19.53
N TRP A 375 9.91 -23.89 19.63
CA TRP A 375 10.55 -24.81 18.72
C TRP A 375 9.77 -24.89 17.42
N VAL A 376 10.48 -24.77 16.31
CA VAL A 376 9.92 -24.75 14.95
C VAL A 376 10.58 -25.85 14.14
N GLY A 377 9.83 -26.90 13.81
CA GLY A 377 10.25 -27.97 12.92
C GLY A 377 10.01 -27.60 11.46
N THR A 378 10.96 -27.91 10.59
CA THR A 378 10.92 -27.58 9.17
C THR A 378 11.07 -28.81 8.29
N ASP A 379 10.63 -28.71 7.04
CA ASP A 379 10.95 -29.68 6.01
C ASP A 379 12.34 -29.39 5.43
N LYS A 380 13.27 -30.32 5.61
CA LYS A 380 14.67 -30.33 5.11
C LYS A 380 15.66 -29.35 5.76
N ASP A 381 15.25 -28.46 6.66
CA ASP A 381 16.18 -27.52 7.28
C ASP A 381 16.22 -27.59 8.82
N GLY A 382 15.71 -28.67 9.38
CA GLY A 382 15.88 -29.01 10.78
C GLY A 382 14.95 -28.32 11.74
N LEU A 383 15.50 -28.03 12.93
CA LEU A 383 14.77 -27.55 14.08
C LEU A 383 15.33 -26.20 14.57
N TYR A 384 14.47 -25.20 14.65
CA TYR A 384 14.83 -23.89 15.14
C TYR A 384 14.24 -23.61 16.52
N LEU A 385 15.02 -23.01 17.40
CA LEU A 385 14.52 -22.36 18.59
C LEU A 385 14.37 -20.87 18.30
N PHE A 386 13.15 -20.40 18.29
CA PHE A 386 12.80 -19.05 17.92
C PHE A 386 12.26 -18.26 19.13
N ASP A 387 12.72 -17.03 19.32
CA ASP A 387 12.20 -16.10 20.33
C ASP A 387 11.19 -15.15 19.68
N ILE A 388 9.91 -15.31 20.06
CA ILE A 388 8.79 -14.56 19.50
C ILE A 388 8.91 -13.06 19.79
N LYS A 389 9.40 -12.70 20.98
CA LYS A 389 9.48 -11.30 21.40
C LYS A 389 10.57 -10.53 20.65
N THR A 390 11.73 -11.14 20.46
CA THR A 390 12.87 -10.50 19.77
C THR A 390 12.87 -10.75 18.26
N GLY A 391 12.05 -11.69 17.77
CA GLY A 391 12.02 -12.08 16.37
C GLY A 391 13.32 -12.74 15.90
N SER A 392 14.09 -13.36 16.80
CA SER A 392 15.42 -13.90 16.50
C SER A 392 15.51 -15.40 16.73
N ILE A 393 16.37 -16.07 15.94
CA ILE A 393 16.74 -17.46 16.13
C ILE A 393 17.75 -17.52 17.26
N LYS A 394 17.48 -18.39 18.24
CA LYS A 394 18.37 -18.66 19.37
C LYS A 394 19.23 -19.89 19.13
N SER A 395 18.71 -20.89 18.43
CA SER A 395 19.41 -22.13 18.11
C SER A 395 18.86 -22.72 16.82
N HIS A 396 19.72 -23.38 16.07
CA HIS A 396 19.40 -24.17 14.87
C HIS A 396 20.04 -25.55 15.00
N LEU A 397 19.24 -26.59 15.11
CA LEU A 397 19.64 -27.98 15.33
C LEU A 397 19.15 -28.83 14.16
N LEU A 398 19.75 -29.98 14.00
CA LEU A 398 19.35 -31.00 13.01
C LEU A 398 19.28 -30.45 11.58
N SER A 399 20.22 -29.57 11.19
CA SER A 399 20.30 -29.00 9.84
C SER A 399 20.24 -30.11 8.78
N ASN A 400 19.52 -29.88 7.69
CA ASN A 400 19.27 -30.79 6.59
C ASN A 400 18.43 -32.04 6.97
N ILE A 401 17.73 -32.02 8.09
CA ILE A 401 16.82 -33.09 8.51
C ILE A 401 15.38 -32.57 8.50
N THR A 402 14.46 -33.37 7.96
CA THR A 402 13.04 -33.09 8.05
C THR A 402 12.53 -33.44 9.44
N VAL A 403 12.03 -32.46 10.16
CA VAL A 403 11.36 -32.63 11.45
C VAL A 403 9.87 -32.77 11.21
N LEU A 404 9.26 -33.88 11.57
CA LEU A 404 7.85 -34.16 11.32
C LEU A 404 6.93 -33.74 12.48
N ALA A 405 7.38 -33.95 13.70
CA ALA A 405 6.57 -33.74 14.89
C ALA A 405 7.37 -33.26 16.08
N LEU A 406 6.74 -32.41 16.88
CA LEU A 406 7.28 -31.93 18.15
C LEU A 406 6.24 -32.11 19.25
N CYS A 407 6.67 -32.56 20.43
CA CYS A 407 5.82 -32.74 21.58
C CYS A 407 6.59 -32.47 22.88
N LYS A 408 5.98 -31.76 23.83
CA LYS A 408 6.57 -31.53 25.15
C LYS A 408 6.03 -32.55 26.15
N ASP A 409 6.93 -33.21 26.90
CA ASP A 409 6.52 -34.14 27.96
C ASP A 409 6.35 -33.40 29.31
N LEU A 410 5.81 -34.14 30.27
CA LEU A 410 5.59 -33.66 31.65
C LEU A 410 6.88 -33.30 32.39
N LYS A 411 8.03 -33.78 31.93
CA LYS A 411 9.36 -33.45 32.48
C LYS A 411 9.99 -32.23 31.81
N GLY A 412 9.26 -31.56 30.88
CA GLY A 412 9.72 -30.39 30.19
C GLY A 412 10.66 -30.65 29.01
N ARG A 413 10.89 -31.90 28.63
CA ARG A 413 11.70 -32.28 27.46
C ARG A 413 10.86 -32.11 26.20
N THR A 414 11.47 -31.62 25.12
CA THR A 414 10.81 -31.54 23.81
C THR A 414 11.22 -32.76 22.98
N TRP A 415 10.25 -33.60 22.70
CA TRP A 415 10.39 -34.75 21.82
C TRP A 415 10.36 -34.32 20.37
N VAL A 416 11.23 -34.89 19.56
CA VAL A 416 11.41 -34.58 18.15
C VAL A 416 11.31 -35.86 17.33
N GLY A 417 10.34 -35.93 16.45
CA GLY A 417 10.21 -36.97 15.44
C GLY A 417 10.75 -36.48 14.10
N THR A 418 11.68 -37.22 13.51
CA THR A 418 12.31 -36.89 12.23
C THR A 418 11.90 -37.89 11.15
N TYR A 419 12.03 -37.48 9.88
CA TYR A 419 11.73 -38.36 8.75
C TYR A 419 12.72 -39.56 8.62
N THR A 420 14.01 -39.30 8.77
CA THR A 420 15.05 -40.30 8.52
C THR A 420 15.84 -40.72 9.75
N ASN A 421 15.89 -39.88 10.80
CA ASN A 421 16.80 -40.06 11.94
C ASN A 421 16.09 -40.55 13.21
N GLY A 422 14.86 -41.09 13.06
CA GLY A 422 14.10 -41.63 14.17
C GLY A 422 13.56 -40.57 15.13
N ILE A 423 13.47 -40.93 16.41
CA ILE A 423 12.88 -40.08 17.46
C ILE A 423 13.94 -39.80 18.51
N GLY A 424 13.97 -38.58 19.00
CA GLY A 424 14.83 -38.17 20.11
C GLY A 424 14.13 -37.11 20.97
N PHE A 425 14.82 -36.56 21.95
CA PHE A 425 14.34 -35.45 22.75
C PHE A 425 15.45 -34.43 22.97
N ILE A 426 15.04 -33.18 23.15
CA ILE A 426 15.93 -32.10 23.55
C ILE A 426 15.69 -31.82 25.01
N ASP A 427 16.75 -31.92 25.80
CA ASP A 427 16.75 -31.51 27.20
C ASP A 427 17.15 -30.05 27.38
N ALA A 428 17.26 -29.61 28.62
CA ALA A 428 17.66 -28.24 28.95
C ALA A 428 19.09 -27.89 28.46
N GLY A 429 19.91 -28.87 28.12
CA GLY A 429 21.28 -28.69 27.59
C GLY A 429 21.34 -28.60 26.07
N GLY A 430 20.21 -28.74 25.35
CA GLY A 430 20.17 -28.64 23.89
C GLY A 430 20.72 -29.85 23.15
N VAL A 431 20.90 -30.97 23.82
CA VAL A 431 21.42 -32.21 23.23
C VAL A 431 20.28 -33.06 22.69
N PHE A 432 20.43 -33.55 21.46
CA PHE A 432 19.49 -34.49 20.82
C PHE A 432 20.08 -35.92 20.81
N PRO A 433 19.89 -36.74 21.86
CA PRO A 433 20.19 -38.16 21.79
C PRO A 433 19.09 -38.84 20.98
N SER A 434 19.42 -39.32 19.79
CA SER A 434 18.54 -40.18 19.00
C SER A 434 18.28 -41.49 19.74
N ILE A 435 17.03 -41.81 19.96
CA ILE A 435 16.62 -43.10 20.48
C ILE A 435 16.34 -43.99 19.28
N GLN A 436 17.26 -44.91 19.00
CA GLN A 436 16.97 -45.98 18.06
C GLN A 436 16.11 -47.03 18.80
N PRO A 437 14.89 -47.33 18.29
CA PRO A 437 14.09 -48.39 18.91
C PRO A 437 14.81 -49.73 18.77
N ARG A 438 15.26 -50.31 19.87
CA ARG A 438 15.88 -51.62 19.88
C ARG A 438 14.94 -52.79 19.48
N HIS A 439 13.67 -52.50 19.25
CA HIS A 439 12.63 -53.47 18.85
C HIS A 439 11.70 -52.87 17.78
N TRP A 440 12.27 -52.65 16.60
CA TRP A 440 11.46 -52.38 15.41
C TRP A 440 11.10 -53.74 14.78
N GLN A 441 9.84 -54.15 14.83
CA GLN A 441 9.36 -55.25 14.00
C GLN A 441 8.78 -54.70 12.70
N PRO A 442 8.90 -55.40 11.56
CA PRO A 442 8.47 -54.95 10.24
C PRO A 442 6.96 -54.67 10.11
N ASP A 443 6.18 -55.03 11.11
CA ASP A 443 4.73 -54.88 11.20
C ASP A 443 4.28 -53.58 11.87
N GLY A 444 5.17 -52.66 12.19
CA GLY A 444 4.82 -51.26 12.56
C GLY A 444 4.32 -51.08 13.99
N HIS A 445 4.53 -52.05 14.90
CA HIS A 445 4.10 -51.95 16.30
C HIS A 445 5.25 -51.66 17.26
N LEU A 446 5.20 -50.52 17.95
CA LEU A 446 6.03 -50.22 19.11
C LEU A 446 5.37 -50.86 20.37
N ARG A 447 5.87 -51.97 20.90
CA ARG A 447 5.50 -52.43 22.23
C ARG A 447 6.48 -51.88 23.27
N TYR A 448 5.95 -51.05 24.17
CA TYR A 448 6.63 -50.72 25.42
C TYR A 448 6.10 -51.62 26.55
N PRO A 449 6.94 -52.32 27.30
CA PRO A 449 6.49 -53.05 28.49
C PRO A 449 6.25 -52.05 29.63
N GLY A 450 5.01 -51.96 30.03
CA GLY A 450 4.54 -51.52 31.33
C GLY A 450 4.94 -50.15 31.82
N ARG A 451 4.05 -49.10 31.60
CA ARG A 451 3.94 -47.95 32.52
C ARG A 451 2.56 -47.36 32.52
N PRO A 452 2.04 -46.98 33.71
CA PRO A 452 0.78 -46.25 33.81
C PRO A 452 0.97 -44.74 33.56
N ALA A 453 -0.07 -44.10 33.05
CA ALA A 453 -0.39 -42.66 32.98
C ALA A 453 0.77 -41.70 32.61
N GLY A 454 0.83 -41.29 31.38
CA GLY A 454 1.76 -40.27 30.86
C GLY A 454 2.36 -40.63 29.49
N GLN A 455 1.64 -41.37 28.66
CA GLN A 455 2.16 -41.85 27.38
C GLN A 455 2.12 -40.77 26.31
N CYS A 456 3.26 -40.51 25.69
CA CYS A 456 3.39 -39.73 24.48
C CYS A 456 3.02 -40.61 23.28
N MET A 457 2.03 -40.23 22.49
CA MET A 457 1.64 -40.95 21.29
C MET A 457 2.47 -40.46 20.12
N VAL A 458 3.24 -41.34 19.50
CA VAL A 458 4.06 -41.08 18.31
C VAL A 458 3.35 -41.67 17.10
N CYS A 459 2.87 -40.79 16.19
CA CYS A 459 2.30 -41.22 14.93
C CYS A 459 3.37 -41.27 13.84
N TYR A 460 3.52 -42.43 13.18
CA TYR A 460 4.38 -42.61 12.02
C TYR A 460 3.55 -42.49 10.72
N HIS A 461 4.13 -41.88 9.69
CA HIS A 461 3.46 -41.65 8.41
C HIS A 461 3.25 -42.97 7.67
N GLY A 462 2.01 -43.33 7.49
CA GLY A 462 1.61 -44.35 6.51
C GLY A 462 1.01 -45.65 7.06
N GLN A 463 0.10 -45.61 7.97
CA GLN A 463 -1.05 -46.50 8.13
C GLN A 463 -1.58 -46.59 9.57
N ARG A 464 -2.89 -46.29 9.70
CA ARG A 464 -3.83 -46.57 10.79
C ARG A 464 -3.73 -45.75 12.07
N THR A 465 -4.80 -45.05 12.31
CA THR A 465 -5.23 -44.52 13.61
C THR A 465 -5.37 -45.61 14.66
N PHE A 466 -4.76 -45.38 15.81
CA PHE A 466 -4.99 -46.23 17.00
C PHE A 466 -6.00 -45.55 17.91
N PRO A 467 -6.89 -46.31 18.56
CA PRO A 467 -7.85 -45.79 19.52
C PRO A 467 -7.13 -45.27 20.77
N PRO A 468 -7.76 -44.31 21.51
CA PRO A 468 -7.18 -43.82 22.75
C PRO A 468 -7.17 -44.90 23.79
N PHE A 469 -6.03 -45.11 24.45
CA PHE A 469 -5.93 -45.97 25.62
C PHE A 469 -6.37 -45.18 26.86
N SER A 470 -7.36 -45.75 27.53
CA SER A 470 -7.84 -45.37 28.86
C SER A 470 -6.75 -45.47 29.93
#